data_0ac5f87106e7a5f6f130d6829447932e
#
_entry.id   0ac5f87106e7a5f6f130d6829447932e
#
_cell.length_a   1.000
_cell.length_b   1.000
_cell.length_c   1.000
_cell.angle_alpha   90.00
_cell.angle_beta   90.00
_cell.angle_gamma   90.00
#
_symmetry.space_group_name_H-M   'P 1'
#
loop_
_entity.id
_entity.type
_entity.pdbx_description
1 polymer ?
#
loop_
_entity_poly.entity_id
_entity_poly.type
_entity_poly.pdbx_seq_one_letter_code
_entity_poly.pdbx_strand_id
1 'polypeptide(L)'
;MKQAFFENAKLLNDKFEIVPLMYGSLGLEYITGENLNADDIDILIPKVFINERWKEFTNALENEGYVLIDEHEHTFEKNSIHYSYAQLEELEQFAGIGAAEIEKVCKEDVRFRVLSLEQYLKVYQASAKDGYRIQVREKKDHEKIAFIEERMGNVSSI
;
A
#
# COMPACT_ATOMS: atom_id res chain seq x y z
N MET A 1 -11.98 4.38 -5.94
CA MET A 1 -11.03 3.84 -4.95
C MET A 1 -10.02 4.85 -4.44
N LYS A 2 -9.45 5.65 -5.32
CA LYS A 2 -8.48 6.66 -4.88
C LYS A 2 -9.08 7.65 -3.89
N GLN A 3 -10.32 8.08 -4.12
CA GLN A 3 -11.00 8.98 -3.19
C GLN A 3 -11.18 8.33 -1.81
N ALA A 4 -11.54 7.04 -1.79
CA ALA A 4 -11.67 6.30 -0.53
C ALA A 4 -10.34 6.23 0.22
N PHE A 5 -9.23 6.02 -0.51
CA PHE A 5 -7.90 6.08 0.10
C PHE A 5 -7.62 7.45 0.69
N PHE A 6 -7.92 8.53 -0.04
CA PHE A 6 -7.64 9.89 0.45
C PHE A 6 -8.44 10.22 1.69
N GLU A 7 -9.69 9.78 1.77
CA GLU A 7 -10.50 9.96 2.98
C GLU A 7 -9.90 9.21 4.17
N ASN A 8 -9.45 7.97 3.95
CA ASN A 8 -8.79 7.19 4.99
C ASN A 8 -7.47 7.85 5.42
N ALA A 9 -6.67 8.28 4.45
CA ALA A 9 -5.39 8.94 4.74
C ALA A 9 -5.59 10.23 5.55
N LYS A 10 -6.62 11.01 5.23
CA LYS A 10 -6.95 12.22 5.98
C LYS A 10 -7.28 11.90 7.42
N LEU A 11 -8.08 10.87 7.65
CA LEU A 11 -8.39 10.39 8.99
C LEU A 11 -7.10 10.03 9.75
N LEU A 12 -6.20 9.28 9.12
CA LEU A 12 -4.94 8.85 9.75
C LEU A 12 -4.02 10.04 10.00
N ASN A 13 -3.96 11.01 9.08
CA ASN A 13 -3.21 12.24 9.30
C ASN A 13 -3.71 12.97 10.54
N ASP A 14 -5.03 13.17 10.62
CA ASP A 14 -5.63 14.00 11.66
C ASP A 14 -5.61 13.34 13.04
N LYS A 15 -5.86 12.03 13.11
CA LYS A 15 -5.96 11.31 14.39
C LYS A 15 -4.62 10.88 14.96
N PHE A 16 -3.67 10.51 14.12
CA PHE A 16 -2.44 9.87 14.55
C PHE A 16 -1.17 10.49 13.97
N GLU A 17 -1.29 11.47 13.11
CA GLU A 17 -0.17 12.03 12.36
C GLU A 17 0.54 10.96 11.51
N ILE A 18 -0.20 9.92 11.12
CA ILE A 18 0.32 8.89 10.23
C ILE A 18 0.31 9.42 8.79
N VAL A 19 1.42 9.20 8.09
CA VAL A 19 1.51 9.45 6.64
C VAL A 19 1.51 8.07 5.97
N PRO A 20 0.32 7.56 5.58
CA PRO A 20 0.21 6.19 5.09
C PRO A 20 0.79 6.02 3.69
N LEU A 21 1.32 4.84 3.40
CA LEU A 21 1.81 4.51 2.06
C LEU A 21 0.66 3.88 1.27
N MET A 22 0.33 4.47 0.12
CA MET A 22 -0.60 3.89 -0.85
C MET A 22 0.12 2.74 -1.55
N TYR A 23 -0.17 1.51 -1.14
CA TYR A 23 0.56 0.33 -1.57
C TYR A 23 -0.24 -0.49 -2.58
N GLY A 24 0.32 -1.61 -3.04
CA GLY A 24 -0.37 -2.55 -3.90
C GLY A 24 -0.80 -1.97 -5.25
N SER A 25 -1.80 -2.58 -5.86
CA SER A 25 -2.26 -2.21 -7.20
C SER A 25 -2.78 -0.78 -7.27
N LEU A 26 -3.43 -0.29 -6.22
CA LEU A 26 -3.95 1.08 -6.21
C LEU A 26 -2.82 2.10 -6.29
N GLY A 27 -1.75 1.89 -5.53
CA GLY A 27 -0.58 2.76 -5.59
C GLY A 27 0.08 2.73 -6.96
N LEU A 28 0.17 1.56 -7.56
CA LEU A 28 0.74 1.42 -8.90
C LEU A 28 -0.15 2.14 -9.95
N GLU A 29 -1.47 2.04 -9.82
CA GLU A 29 -2.39 2.81 -10.66
C GLU A 29 -2.15 4.32 -10.53
N TYR A 30 -1.96 4.76 -9.29
CA TYR A 30 -1.78 6.18 -9.01
C TYR A 30 -0.53 6.74 -9.69
N ILE A 31 0.60 6.04 -9.58
CA ILE A 31 1.87 6.54 -10.13
C ILE A 31 1.99 6.38 -11.65
N THR A 32 1.24 5.44 -12.24
CA THR A 32 1.26 5.21 -13.70
C THR A 32 0.14 5.93 -14.43
N GLY A 33 -0.94 6.24 -13.74
CA GLY A 33 -2.15 6.80 -14.35
C GLY A 33 -2.97 5.75 -15.11
N GLU A 34 -2.63 4.47 -14.99
CA GLU A 34 -3.32 3.40 -15.71
C GLU A 34 -4.24 2.62 -14.79
N ASN A 35 -5.33 2.10 -15.33
CA ASN A 35 -6.29 1.30 -14.59
C ASN A 35 -5.82 -0.15 -14.54
N LEU A 36 -5.57 -0.66 -13.34
CA LEU A 36 -5.16 -2.05 -13.11
C LEU A 36 -6.24 -2.86 -12.41
N ASN A 37 -7.47 -2.33 -12.38
CA ASN A 37 -8.62 -2.97 -11.74
C ASN A 37 -8.38 -3.27 -10.25
N ALA A 38 -7.75 -2.32 -9.55
CA ALA A 38 -7.56 -2.45 -8.11
C ALA A 38 -8.91 -2.51 -7.43
N ASP A 39 -9.13 -3.56 -6.63
CA ASP A 39 -10.39 -3.80 -5.93
C ASP A 39 -10.28 -3.69 -4.41
N ASP A 40 -9.07 -3.68 -3.89
CA ASP A 40 -8.80 -3.50 -2.47
C ASP A 40 -7.81 -2.37 -2.26
N ILE A 41 -7.83 -1.77 -1.06
CA ILE A 41 -6.89 -0.72 -0.69
C ILE A 41 -5.88 -1.30 0.29
N ASP A 42 -4.63 -1.42 -0.13
CA ASP A 42 -3.52 -1.87 0.70
C ASP A 42 -2.75 -0.66 1.20
N ILE A 43 -2.56 -0.58 2.52
CA ILE A 43 -1.98 0.59 3.17
C ILE A 43 -0.88 0.13 4.13
N LEU A 44 0.30 0.76 4.03
CA LEU A 44 1.36 0.50 5.00
C LEU A 44 1.47 1.68 5.97
N ILE A 45 1.56 1.35 7.26
CA ILE A 45 1.62 2.32 8.35
C ILE A 45 2.72 1.91 9.33
N PRO A 46 3.17 2.81 10.22
CA PRO A 46 4.18 2.44 11.22
C PRO A 46 3.72 1.25 12.06
N LYS A 47 4.62 0.33 12.31
CA LYS A 47 4.33 -0.93 13.00
C LYS A 47 3.71 -0.76 14.38
N VAL A 48 3.96 0.36 15.05
CA VAL A 48 3.41 0.60 16.38
C VAL A 48 1.88 0.57 16.38
N PHE A 49 1.26 0.99 15.27
CA PHE A 49 -0.21 1.00 15.16
C PHE A 49 -0.79 -0.38 14.83
N ILE A 50 0.03 -1.29 14.34
CA ILE A 50 -0.37 -2.68 14.10
C ILE A 50 -0.18 -3.53 15.37
N ASN A 51 0.77 -3.15 16.21
CA ASN A 51 1.15 -3.90 17.40
C ASN A 51 0.64 -3.20 18.69
N GLU A 52 1.46 -2.36 19.30
CA GLU A 52 1.19 -1.81 20.64
C GLU A 52 -0.06 -0.91 20.66
N ARG A 53 -0.31 -0.17 19.57
CA ARG A 53 -1.44 0.76 19.49
C ARG A 53 -2.58 0.25 18.63
N TRP A 54 -2.65 -1.04 18.37
CA TRP A 54 -3.66 -1.64 17.50
C TRP A 54 -5.09 -1.39 18.00
N LYS A 55 -5.31 -1.52 19.30
CA LYS A 55 -6.64 -1.30 19.86
C LYS A 55 -7.09 0.15 19.68
N GLU A 56 -6.19 1.09 19.94
CA GLU A 56 -6.46 2.52 19.74
C GLU A 56 -6.75 2.81 18.27
N PHE A 57 -5.96 2.24 17.38
CA PHE A 57 -6.14 2.39 15.93
C PHE A 57 -7.50 1.84 15.50
N THR A 58 -7.85 0.64 15.92
CA THR A 58 -9.11 -0.02 15.60
C THR A 58 -10.30 0.81 16.10
N ASN A 59 -10.24 1.29 17.33
CA ASN A 59 -11.31 2.09 17.91
C ASN A 59 -11.56 3.38 17.12
N ALA A 60 -10.49 4.04 16.69
CA ALA A 60 -10.60 5.27 15.90
C ALA A 60 -11.27 5.00 14.55
N LEU A 61 -10.90 3.89 13.90
CA LEU A 61 -11.52 3.52 12.62
C LEU A 61 -12.99 3.13 12.79
N GLU A 62 -13.30 2.38 13.84
CA GLU A 62 -14.68 1.97 14.11
C GLU A 62 -15.57 3.19 14.36
N ASN A 63 -15.06 4.20 15.05
CA ASN A 63 -15.80 5.44 15.29
C ASN A 63 -16.13 6.19 13.99
N GLU A 64 -15.40 5.93 12.93
CA GLU A 64 -15.62 6.57 11.63
C GLU A 64 -16.34 5.64 10.63
N GLY A 65 -16.91 4.54 11.13
CA GLY A 65 -17.72 3.65 10.31
C GLY A 65 -17.00 2.50 9.64
N TYR A 66 -15.69 2.32 9.92
CA TYR A 66 -14.97 1.16 9.45
C TYR A 66 -15.28 -0.04 10.33
N VAL A 67 -15.39 -1.22 9.73
CA VAL A 67 -15.68 -2.47 10.46
C VAL A 67 -14.54 -3.44 10.26
N LEU A 68 -13.94 -3.91 11.35
CA LEU A 68 -12.88 -4.92 11.27
C LEU A 68 -13.50 -6.26 10.86
N ILE A 69 -13.13 -6.76 9.69
CA ILE A 69 -13.67 -8.01 9.15
C ILE A 69 -12.68 -9.16 9.19
N ASP A 70 -11.38 -8.89 9.30
CA ASP A 70 -10.34 -9.92 9.39
C ASP A 70 -9.20 -9.38 10.25
N GLU A 71 -9.14 -9.84 11.50
CA GLU A 71 -8.12 -9.37 12.43
C GLU A 71 -6.72 -9.86 12.05
N HIS A 72 -6.62 -11.09 11.55
CA HIS A 72 -5.33 -11.66 11.15
C HIS A 72 -4.69 -10.87 10.01
N GLU A 73 -5.49 -10.47 9.03
CA GLU A 73 -5.03 -9.69 7.88
C GLU A 73 -5.14 -8.18 8.08
N HIS A 74 -5.60 -7.74 9.25
CA HIS A 74 -5.80 -6.32 9.58
C HIS A 74 -6.68 -5.62 8.55
N THR A 75 -7.77 -6.28 8.15
CA THR A 75 -8.66 -5.79 7.09
C THR A 75 -9.95 -5.22 7.67
N PHE A 76 -10.27 -4.02 7.22
CA PHE A 76 -11.52 -3.32 7.56
C PHE A 76 -12.36 -3.18 6.30
N GLU A 77 -13.66 -2.98 6.49
CA GLU A 77 -14.59 -2.70 5.40
C GLU A 77 -15.36 -1.42 5.70
N LYS A 78 -15.53 -0.60 4.69
CA LYS A 78 -16.41 0.57 4.74
C LYS A 78 -16.95 0.81 3.34
N ASN A 79 -18.28 0.96 3.23
CA ASN A 79 -18.95 1.17 1.93
C ASN A 79 -18.56 0.12 0.89
N SER A 80 -18.49 -1.14 1.32
CA SER A 80 -18.14 -2.29 0.49
C SER A 80 -16.70 -2.27 -0.06
N ILE A 81 -15.85 -1.41 0.47
CA ILE A 81 -14.43 -1.33 0.12
C ILE A 81 -13.60 -1.92 1.27
N HIS A 82 -12.63 -2.76 0.92
CA HIS A 82 -11.73 -3.38 1.88
C HIS A 82 -10.44 -2.59 2.02
N TYR A 83 -10.01 -2.35 3.27
CA TYR A 83 -8.81 -1.63 3.63
C TYR A 83 -7.94 -2.57 4.46
N SER A 84 -6.76 -2.94 3.94
CA SER A 84 -5.83 -3.82 4.66
C SER A 84 -4.58 -3.06 5.05
N TYR A 85 -4.20 -3.15 6.31
CA TYR A 85 -3.06 -2.42 6.88
C TYR A 85 -1.92 -3.38 7.21
N ALA A 86 -0.71 -2.99 6.85
CA ALA A 86 0.50 -3.76 7.16
C ALA A 86 1.61 -2.81 7.61
N GLN A 87 2.71 -3.39 8.07
CA GLN A 87 3.82 -2.65 8.66
C GLN A 87 4.72 -2.06 7.59
N LEU A 88 4.90 -0.75 7.63
CA LEU A 88 5.79 -0.04 6.70
C LEU A 88 7.23 -0.54 6.81
N GLU A 89 7.69 -0.83 8.01
CA GLU A 89 9.07 -1.24 8.29
C GLU A 89 9.45 -2.58 7.67
N GLU A 90 8.47 -3.41 7.33
CA GLU A 90 8.75 -4.70 6.68
C GLU A 90 9.32 -4.55 5.27
N LEU A 91 9.10 -3.40 4.62
CA LEU A 91 9.64 -3.17 3.28
C LEU A 91 11.16 -3.21 3.24
N GLU A 92 11.83 -2.80 4.31
CA GLU A 92 13.28 -2.82 4.34
C GLU A 92 13.82 -4.25 4.31
N GLN A 93 13.25 -5.14 5.11
CA GLN A 93 13.66 -6.55 5.13
C GLN A 93 13.18 -7.30 3.88
N PHE A 94 11.98 -6.99 3.42
CA PHE A 94 11.35 -7.71 2.31
C PHE A 94 11.94 -7.32 0.96
N ALA A 95 12.14 -6.02 0.73
CA ALA A 95 12.50 -5.51 -0.60
C ALA A 95 13.68 -4.52 -0.57
N GLY A 96 14.30 -4.31 0.58
CA GLY A 96 15.44 -3.40 0.70
C GLY A 96 15.08 -1.93 0.57
N ILE A 97 13.85 -1.54 0.87
CA ILE A 97 13.38 -0.16 0.76
C ILE A 97 13.20 0.42 2.16
N GLY A 98 14.07 1.36 2.53
CA GLY A 98 13.96 2.07 3.79
C GLY A 98 12.92 3.19 3.73
N ALA A 99 12.28 3.48 4.87
CA ALA A 99 11.24 4.51 4.93
C ALA A 99 11.72 5.89 4.44
N ALA A 100 12.99 6.22 4.65
CA ALA A 100 13.56 7.49 4.21
C ALA A 100 13.65 7.62 2.69
N GLU A 101 13.60 6.50 1.96
CA GLU A 101 13.69 6.48 0.51
C GLU A 101 12.33 6.61 -0.16
N ILE A 102 11.23 6.59 0.62
CA ILE A 102 9.88 6.60 0.09
C ILE A 102 9.37 8.02 -0.01
N GLU A 103 8.91 8.41 -1.21
CA GLU A 103 8.42 9.75 -1.47
C GLU A 103 7.18 10.08 -0.66
N LYS A 104 7.15 11.30 -0.11
CA LYS A 104 5.97 11.85 0.57
C LYS A 104 5.29 12.84 -0.38
N VAL A 105 3.97 12.73 -0.46
CA VAL A 105 3.15 13.59 -1.33
C VAL A 105 2.11 14.30 -0.47
N CYS A 106 1.85 15.57 -0.79
CA CYS A 106 0.76 16.32 -0.18
C CYS A 106 -0.18 16.76 -1.30
N LYS A 107 -1.45 16.34 -1.22
CA LYS A 107 -2.46 16.68 -2.20
C LYS A 107 -3.76 17.02 -1.48
N GLU A 108 -4.24 18.26 -1.67
CA GLU A 108 -5.49 18.74 -1.06
C GLU A 108 -5.54 18.49 0.46
N ASP A 109 -4.46 18.87 1.16
CA ASP A 109 -4.30 18.71 2.61
C ASP A 109 -4.19 17.26 3.08
N VAL A 110 -4.03 16.31 2.18
CA VAL A 110 -3.81 14.91 2.52
C VAL A 110 -2.36 14.56 2.28
N ARG A 111 -1.71 14.01 3.30
CA ARG A 111 -0.31 13.56 3.23
C ARG A 111 -0.27 12.05 3.14
N PHE A 112 0.45 11.55 2.17
CA PHE A 112 0.63 10.11 1.99
C PHE A 112 1.97 9.82 1.33
N ARG A 113 2.31 8.54 1.19
CA ARG A 113 3.55 8.11 0.55
C ARG A 113 3.23 7.31 -0.69
N VAL A 114 4.15 7.32 -1.65
CA VAL A 114 4.06 6.51 -2.87
C VAL A 114 5.41 5.87 -3.15
N LEU A 115 5.39 4.67 -3.75
CA LEU A 115 6.60 4.03 -4.25
C LEU A 115 6.83 4.46 -5.70
N SER A 116 8.10 4.55 -6.09
CA SER A 116 8.46 4.73 -7.49
C SER A 116 8.27 3.42 -8.26
N LEU A 117 8.32 3.48 -9.60
CA LEU A 117 8.29 2.27 -10.42
C LEU A 117 9.46 1.33 -10.07
N GLU A 118 10.64 1.89 -9.86
CA GLU A 118 11.80 1.10 -9.48
C GLU A 118 11.58 0.38 -8.14
N GLN A 119 10.99 1.06 -7.18
CA GLN A 119 10.67 0.46 -5.88
C GLN A 119 9.62 -0.62 -6.01
N TYR A 120 8.58 -0.40 -6.82
CA TYR A 120 7.60 -1.45 -7.11
C TYR A 120 8.23 -2.67 -7.76
N LEU A 121 9.19 -2.45 -8.66
CA LEU A 121 9.91 -3.56 -9.28
C LEU A 121 10.60 -4.41 -8.23
N LYS A 122 11.29 -3.77 -7.28
CA LYS A 122 11.94 -4.48 -6.17
C LYS A 122 10.94 -5.28 -5.34
N VAL A 123 9.77 -4.71 -5.07
CA VAL A 123 8.73 -5.38 -4.29
C VAL A 123 8.24 -6.63 -5.00
N TYR A 124 7.90 -6.53 -6.28
CA TYR A 124 7.36 -7.68 -7.01
C TYR A 124 8.43 -8.74 -7.29
N GLN A 125 9.67 -8.34 -7.48
CA GLN A 125 10.77 -9.29 -7.61
C GLN A 125 10.98 -10.06 -6.30
N ALA A 126 10.90 -9.37 -5.16
CA ALA A 126 11.00 -10.01 -3.85
C ALA A 126 9.84 -10.96 -3.61
N SER A 127 8.62 -10.57 -4.00
CA SER A 127 7.44 -11.40 -3.91
C SER A 127 7.56 -12.66 -4.76
N ALA A 128 8.07 -12.52 -5.98
CA ALA A 128 8.25 -13.66 -6.90
C ALA A 128 9.29 -14.66 -6.39
N LYS A 129 10.22 -14.24 -5.53
CA LYS A 129 11.25 -15.10 -4.95
C LYS A 129 10.82 -15.76 -3.65
N ASP A 130 9.71 -15.31 -3.05
CA ASP A 130 9.20 -15.87 -1.81
C ASP A 130 8.64 -17.26 -2.09
N GLY A 131 9.22 -18.30 -1.47
CA GLY A 131 8.83 -19.69 -1.74
C GLY A 131 7.38 -20.00 -1.49
N TYR A 132 6.77 -19.35 -0.52
CA TYR A 132 5.34 -19.51 -0.23
C TYR A 132 4.48 -18.92 -1.36
N ARG A 133 4.89 -17.76 -1.86
CA ARG A 133 4.13 -17.03 -2.89
C ARG A 133 4.33 -17.56 -4.30
N ILE A 134 5.40 -18.29 -4.56
CA ILE A 134 5.70 -18.82 -5.90
C ILE A 134 4.54 -19.65 -6.44
N GLN A 135 3.92 -20.50 -5.62
CA GLN A 135 2.83 -21.36 -6.06
C GLN A 135 1.50 -20.61 -6.24
N VAL A 136 1.26 -19.56 -5.46
CA VAL A 136 -0.03 -18.88 -5.40
C VAL A 136 -0.06 -17.64 -6.29
N ARG A 137 1.03 -16.88 -6.36
CA ARG A 137 1.08 -15.57 -7.01
C ARG A 137 2.10 -15.44 -8.14
N GLU A 138 2.83 -16.50 -8.46
CA GLU A 138 3.89 -16.46 -9.46
C GLU A 138 3.47 -15.74 -10.74
N LYS A 139 2.34 -16.13 -11.31
CA LYS A 139 1.85 -15.55 -12.56
C LYS A 139 1.55 -14.06 -12.41
N LYS A 140 0.92 -13.67 -11.32
CA LYS A 140 0.55 -12.26 -11.07
C LYS A 140 1.79 -11.40 -10.86
N ASP A 141 2.77 -11.91 -10.12
CA ASP A 141 4.00 -11.17 -9.87
C ASP A 141 4.80 -10.99 -11.16
N HIS A 142 4.87 -12.01 -12.00
CA HIS A 142 5.54 -11.90 -13.30
C HIS A 142 4.84 -10.91 -14.23
N GLU A 143 3.51 -10.89 -14.23
CA GLU A 143 2.75 -9.92 -15.01
C GLU A 143 3.02 -8.48 -14.55
N LYS A 144 3.10 -8.25 -13.24
CA LYS A 144 3.41 -6.94 -12.68
C LYS A 144 4.84 -6.52 -13.00
N ILE A 145 5.79 -7.44 -12.91
CA ILE A 145 7.19 -7.17 -13.25
C ILE A 145 7.30 -6.75 -14.72
N ALA A 146 6.68 -7.51 -15.62
CA ALA A 146 6.69 -7.19 -17.05
C ALA A 146 6.04 -5.82 -17.32
N PHE A 147 4.94 -5.53 -16.66
CA PHE A 147 4.25 -4.25 -16.77
C PHE A 147 5.18 -3.09 -16.38
N ILE A 148 5.86 -3.23 -15.25
CA ILE A 148 6.75 -2.19 -14.74
C ILE A 148 7.98 -2.02 -15.63
N GLU A 149 8.60 -3.13 -16.04
CA GLU A 149 9.78 -3.10 -16.89
C GLU A 149 9.50 -2.42 -18.23
N GLU A 150 8.34 -2.68 -18.82
CA GLU A 150 7.92 -2.04 -20.05
C GLU A 150 7.90 -0.52 -19.91
N ARG A 151 7.34 -0.02 -18.79
CA ARG A 151 7.24 1.43 -18.55
C ARG A 151 8.60 2.06 -18.25
N MET A 152 9.45 1.36 -17.54
CA MET A 152 10.82 1.81 -17.30
C MET A 152 11.64 1.82 -18.58
N GLY A 153 11.47 0.80 -19.42
CA GLY A 153 12.13 0.72 -20.73
C GLY A 153 11.70 1.86 -21.66
N ASN A 154 10.41 2.20 -21.66
CA ASN A 154 9.90 3.33 -22.44
C ASN A 154 10.49 4.65 -21.98
N VAL A 155 10.73 4.83 -20.69
CA VAL A 155 11.37 6.03 -20.16
C VAL A 155 12.83 6.08 -20.55
N SER A 156 13.54 4.96 -20.49
CA SER A 156 14.98 4.91 -20.79
C SER A 156 15.30 4.92 -22.29
N SER A 157 14.33 4.65 -23.15
CA SER A 157 14.55 4.68 -24.61
C SER A 157 14.39 6.08 -25.22
N ILE A 158 14.05 7.05 -24.40
CA ILE A 158 13.99 8.46 -24.81
C ILE A 158 15.31 9.14 -24.52
#